data_8ee22a42ac3b7bef3fb279b093139866
#
_entry.id   8ee22a42ac3b7bef3fb279b093139866
#
_cell.length_a   1.000
_cell.length_b   1.000
_cell.length_c   1.000
_cell.angle_alpha   90.00
_cell.angle_beta   90.00
_cell.angle_gamma   90.00
#
_symmetry.space_group_name_H-M   'P 1'
#
loop_
_entity.id
_entity.type
_entity.pdbx_description
1 polymer ?
#
loop_
_entity_poly.entity_id
_entity_poly.type
_entity_poly.pdbx_seq_one_letter_code
_entity_poly.pdbx_strand_id
1 'polypeptide(L)'
;MPHLFAGFGGGRKMILPGVASWETIQKNHALALSDTPGEGINPLTEGRSLTHNPVHQDMLEGMEFCRPDFLLHSLINERGEVCGFVSGDPYEAWLEGTQEVLSNDAVSFTQKADLTIAGAGGNPKDLSLYQGCKCYEPARDVTKKGGIIIALIESPDIKEPQIFWESFRYNSRLSMEKALRQHFTIPFFVAYFLYTLAEDYTLYLVTKKENFEAVRRIHQIPTRTLEEAYEKAKAQLLSEGKTDFTVNIIPNCGTVIPLER
;
A
#
# COMPACT_ATOMS: atom_id res chain seq x y z
N MET A 1 12.08 -4.26 1.82
CA MET A 1 10.90 -3.40 2.02
C MET A 1 9.72 -3.99 1.25
N PRO A 2 8.54 -4.12 1.87
CA PRO A 2 7.30 -4.56 1.19
C PRO A 2 6.90 -3.66 0.02
N HIS A 3 6.17 -4.21 -0.94
CA HIS A 3 5.71 -3.48 -2.12
C HIS A 3 4.23 -3.77 -2.40
N LEU A 4 3.46 -2.73 -2.71
CA LEU A 4 2.00 -2.78 -2.84
C LEU A 4 1.47 -3.88 -3.77
N PHE A 5 2.18 -4.20 -4.86
CA PHE A 5 1.71 -5.18 -5.86
C PHE A 5 2.83 -6.07 -6.45
N ALA A 6 4.08 -5.92 -6.02
CA ALA A 6 5.20 -6.72 -6.54
C ALA A 6 5.86 -7.58 -5.44
N GLY A 7 5.19 -7.80 -4.31
CA GLY A 7 5.73 -8.49 -3.15
C GLY A 7 6.75 -7.65 -2.41
N PHE A 8 8.01 -7.62 -2.89
CA PHE A 8 9.10 -6.89 -2.25
C PHE A 8 9.84 -5.98 -3.23
N GLY A 9 10.46 -4.94 -2.69
CA GLY A 9 11.35 -4.05 -3.43
C GLY A 9 12.76 -4.64 -3.62
N GLY A 10 13.65 -3.87 -4.24
CA GLY A 10 15.05 -4.25 -4.48
C GLY A 10 15.24 -5.32 -5.56
N GLY A 11 16.48 -5.81 -5.71
CA GLY A 11 16.84 -6.87 -6.66
C GLY A 11 16.39 -6.55 -8.09
N ARG A 12 15.55 -7.41 -8.67
CA ARG A 12 14.99 -7.26 -10.01
C ARG A 12 14.33 -5.89 -10.28
N LYS A 13 13.85 -5.20 -9.24
CA LYS A 13 13.30 -3.83 -9.38
C LYS A 13 14.36 -2.78 -9.75
N MET A 14 15.63 -3.06 -9.57
CA MET A 14 16.70 -2.16 -10.02
C MET A 14 16.80 -2.17 -11.55
N ILE A 15 16.40 -3.25 -12.19
CA ILE A 15 16.32 -3.38 -13.65
C ILE A 15 14.95 -2.94 -14.15
N LEU A 16 13.87 -3.57 -13.69
CA LEU A 16 12.49 -3.20 -14.02
C LEU A 16 11.73 -2.86 -12.72
N PRO A 17 11.41 -1.60 -12.45
CA PRO A 17 11.42 -0.41 -13.33
C PRO A 17 12.73 0.40 -13.38
N GLY A 18 13.76 0.10 -12.59
CA GLY A 18 14.87 0.99 -12.28
C GLY A 18 15.57 1.64 -13.47
N VAL A 19 15.88 0.87 -14.53
CA VAL A 19 16.54 1.35 -15.76
C VAL A 19 15.71 1.09 -17.03
N ALA A 20 14.45 0.67 -16.88
CA ALA A 20 13.56 0.36 -17.98
C ALA A 20 12.93 1.62 -18.59
N SER A 21 12.44 1.51 -19.85
CA SER A 21 11.67 2.57 -20.47
C SER A 21 10.32 2.79 -19.79
N TRP A 22 9.76 3.97 -19.93
CA TRP A 22 8.44 4.30 -19.40
C TRP A 22 7.34 3.33 -19.87
N GLU A 23 7.37 2.94 -21.13
CA GLU A 23 6.42 1.96 -21.69
C GLU A 23 6.54 0.59 -21.04
N THR A 24 7.76 0.12 -20.81
CA THR A 24 8.02 -1.17 -20.13
C THR A 24 7.51 -1.11 -18.70
N ILE A 25 7.78 -0.02 -17.99
CA ILE A 25 7.29 0.20 -16.61
C ILE A 25 5.75 0.14 -16.58
N GLN A 26 5.08 0.83 -17.49
CA GLN A 26 3.62 0.84 -17.55
C GLN A 26 3.04 -0.55 -17.81
N LYS A 27 3.60 -1.31 -18.76
CA LYS A 27 3.15 -2.67 -19.09
C LYS A 27 3.32 -3.61 -17.91
N ASN A 28 4.50 -3.61 -17.28
CA ASN A 28 4.76 -4.42 -16.09
C ASN A 28 3.76 -4.10 -14.96
N HIS A 29 3.62 -2.82 -14.62
CA HIS A 29 2.79 -2.42 -13.48
C HIS A 29 1.29 -2.57 -13.77
N ALA A 30 0.85 -2.56 -15.05
CA ALA A 30 -0.53 -2.84 -15.42
C ALA A 30 -0.97 -4.28 -15.10
N LEU A 31 -0.02 -5.23 -14.97
CA LEU A 31 -0.26 -6.60 -14.51
C LEU A 31 -0.78 -6.65 -13.05
N ALA A 32 -0.74 -5.52 -12.33
CA ALA A 32 -1.40 -5.40 -11.02
C ALA A 32 -2.93 -5.34 -11.11
N LEU A 33 -3.50 -5.21 -12.32
CA LEU A 33 -4.93 -5.36 -12.56
C LEU A 33 -5.24 -6.78 -13.04
N SER A 34 -6.44 -7.29 -12.67
CA SER A 34 -6.93 -8.59 -13.19
C SER A 34 -6.97 -8.58 -14.72
N ASP A 35 -6.76 -9.72 -15.34
CA ASP A 35 -6.87 -9.87 -16.79
C ASP A 35 -8.30 -9.59 -17.30
N THR A 36 -9.29 -9.79 -16.43
CA THR A 36 -10.70 -9.52 -16.74
C THR A 36 -11.06 -8.07 -16.38
N PRO A 37 -11.45 -7.23 -17.35
CA PRO A 37 -11.93 -5.88 -17.08
C PRO A 37 -13.16 -5.89 -16.15
N GLY A 38 -13.13 -5.04 -15.13
CA GLY A 38 -14.19 -4.93 -14.12
C GLY A 38 -13.91 -5.71 -12.82
N GLU A 39 -12.96 -6.63 -12.81
CA GLU A 39 -12.59 -7.38 -11.60
C GLU A 39 -11.63 -6.58 -10.69
N GLY A 40 -10.97 -5.56 -11.22
CA GLY A 40 -10.14 -4.66 -10.44
C GLY A 40 -8.70 -5.13 -10.24
N ILE A 41 -8.21 -5.07 -9.01
CA ILE A 41 -6.84 -5.45 -8.65
C ILE A 41 -6.71 -6.97 -8.73
N ASN A 42 -5.60 -7.43 -9.32
CA ASN A 42 -5.29 -8.85 -9.41
C ASN A 42 -4.95 -9.42 -8.03
N PRO A 43 -5.73 -10.37 -7.50
CA PRO A 43 -5.52 -10.91 -6.15
C PRO A 43 -4.15 -11.59 -5.99
N LEU A 44 -3.53 -12.07 -7.07
CA LEU A 44 -2.19 -12.67 -7.03
C LEU A 44 -1.09 -11.63 -6.73
N THR A 45 -1.39 -10.34 -6.84
CA THR A 45 -0.44 -9.25 -6.54
C THR A 45 -0.57 -8.73 -5.11
N GLU A 46 -1.58 -9.17 -4.37
CA GLU A 46 -1.83 -8.77 -3.00
C GLU A 46 -1.07 -9.63 -1.97
N GLY A 47 -1.05 -9.21 -0.73
CA GLY A 47 -0.50 -9.98 0.40
C GLY A 47 1.00 -10.28 0.31
N ARG A 48 1.75 -9.54 -0.49
CA ARG A 48 3.21 -9.71 -0.71
C ARG A 48 3.60 -11.07 -1.27
N SER A 49 2.66 -11.75 -1.93
CA SER A 49 2.93 -13.00 -2.60
C SER A 49 3.99 -12.83 -3.70
N LEU A 50 4.91 -13.78 -3.80
CA LEU A 50 5.82 -13.93 -4.92
C LEU A 50 5.35 -15.05 -5.85
N THR A 51 4.67 -16.04 -5.30
CA THR A 51 4.16 -17.18 -6.05
C THR A 51 3.03 -16.74 -6.97
N HIS A 52 3.20 -16.96 -8.26
CA HIS A 52 2.23 -16.60 -9.31
C HIS A 52 1.91 -15.11 -9.42
N ASN A 53 2.66 -14.22 -8.76
CA ASN A 53 2.49 -12.78 -8.90
C ASN A 53 3.00 -12.33 -10.29
N PRO A 54 2.12 -11.90 -11.20
CA PRO A 54 2.51 -11.61 -12.59
C PRO A 54 3.46 -10.42 -12.70
N VAL A 55 3.33 -9.42 -11.83
CA VAL A 55 4.24 -8.26 -11.79
C VAL A 55 5.65 -8.71 -11.39
N HIS A 56 5.76 -9.58 -10.40
CA HIS A 56 7.04 -10.15 -9.97
C HIS A 56 7.67 -11.02 -11.05
N GLN A 57 6.87 -11.88 -11.69
CA GLN A 57 7.34 -12.78 -12.76
C GLN A 57 7.91 -12.00 -13.94
N ASP A 58 7.19 -11.01 -14.45
CA ASP A 58 7.62 -10.14 -15.52
C ASP A 58 8.88 -9.31 -15.14
N MET A 59 9.02 -8.91 -13.87
CA MET A 59 10.27 -8.27 -13.39
C MET A 59 11.46 -9.23 -13.41
N LEU A 60 11.24 -10.52 -13.12
CA LEU A 60 12.30 -11.53 -13.22
C LEU A 60 12.70 -11.76 -14.68
N GLU A 61 11.73 -11.91 -15.57
CA GLU A 61 12.01 -12.01 -17.01
C GLU A 61 12.77 -10.78 -17.52
N GLY A 62 12.34 -9.58 -17.12
CA GLY A 62 13.01 -8.31 -17.44
C GLY A 62 14.47 -8.27 -16.96
N MET A 63 14.75 -8.85 -15.79
CA MET A 63 16.13 -8.92 -15.26
C MET A 63 17.02 -9.83 -16.12
N GLU A 64 16.50 -10.89 -16.72
CA GLU A 64 17.30 -11.80 -17.56
C GLU A 64 17.81 -11.13 -18.86
N PHE A 65 17.16 -10.09 -19.36
CA PHE A 65 17.67 -9.30 -20.50
C PHE A 65 18.91 -8.46 -20.16
N CYS A 66 19.10 -8.10 -18.88
CA CYS A 66 20.22 -7.30 -18.41
C CYS A 66 20.61 -7.77 -17.01
N ARG A 67 20.98 -9.05 -16.90
CA ARG A 67 21.28 -9.69 -15.62
C ARG A 67 22.54 -9.07 -15.01
N PRO A 68 22.47 -8.54 -13.80
CA PRO A 68 23.68 -8.09 -13.07
C PRO A 68 24.57 -9.27 -12.72
N ASP A 69 25.89 -9.06 -12.69
CA ASP A 69 26.86 -10.09 -12.27
C ASP A 69 26.84 -10.31 -10.75
N PHE A 70 26.46 -9.26 -9.99
CA PHE A 70 26.52 -9.27 -8.53
C PHE A 70 25.50 -8.31 -7.93
N LEU A 71 24.87 -8.70 -6.83
CA LEU A 71 23.99 -7.87 -6.02
C LEU A 71 24.61 -7.62 -4.64
N LEU A 72 24.56 -6.37 -4.19
CA LEU A 72 24.77 -5.98 -2.79
C LEU A 72 23.56 -5.15 -2.34
N HIS A 73 22.85 -5.62 -1.32
CA HIS A 73 21.73 -4.93 -0.71
C HIS A 73 21.96 -4.67 0.77
N SER A 74 21.64 -3.44 1.21
CA SER A 74 21.50 -3.13 2.64
C SER A 74 20.11 -3.51 3.14
N LEU A 75 20.06 -4.06 4.34
CA LEU A 75 18.82 -4.24 5.12
C LEU A 75 18.68 -3.03 6.05
N ILE A 76 17.48 -2.46 6.08
CA ILE A 76 17.21 -1.23 6.81
C ILE A 76 16.08 -1.51 7.80
N ASN A 77 16.28 -1.17 9.07
CA ASN A 77 15.30 -1.31 10.12
C ASN A 77 14.21 -0.20 10.05
N GLU A 78 13.22 -0.27 10.95
CA GLU A 78 12.13 0.70 11.05
C GLU A 78 12.60 2.16 11.29
N ARG A 79 13.80 2.35 11.87
CA ARG A 79 14.42 3.65 12.14
C ARG A 79 15.19 4.21 10.95
N GLY A 80 15.31 3.44 9.85
CA GLY A 80 16.10 3.82 8.68
C GLY A 80 17.59 3.54 8.84
N GLU A 81 18.01 2.77 9.85
CA GLU A 81 19.42 2.40 10.10
C GLU A 81 19.74 1.10 9.36
N VAL A 82 20.97 1.01 8.84
CA VAL A 82 21.45 -0.22 8.21
C VAL A 82 21.71 -1.27 9.29
N CYS A 83 20.97 -2.39 9.24
CA CYS A 83 21.07 -3.48 10.19
C CYS A 83 21.72 -4.76 9.61
N GLY A 84 21.99 -4.79 8.29
CA GLY A 84 22.61 -5.93 7.65
C GLY A 84 22.85 -5.73 6.16
N PHE A 85 23.46 -6.72 5.54
CA PHE A 85 23.68 -6.79 4.09
C PHE A 85 23.43 -8.20 3.60
N VAL A 86 22.90 -8.32 2.38
CA VAL A 86 22.90 -9.56 1.60
C VAL A 86 23.63 -9.32 0.29
N SER A 87 24.37 -10.31 -0.20
CA SER A 87 25.17 -10.15 -1.41
C SER A 87 25.44 -11.47 -2.12
N GLY A 88 25.62 -11.41 -3.43
CA GLY A 88 25.92 -12.58 -4.25
C GLY A 88 25.16 -12.58 -5.57
N ASP A 89 24.68 -13.75 -6.00
CA ASP A 89 23.80 -13.88 -7.17
C ASP A 89 22.61 -12.94 -7.05
N PRO A 90 22.24 -12.21 -8.10
CA PRO A 90 21.21 -11.18 -8.03
C PRO A 90 19.84 -11.66 -7.54
N TYR A 91 19.44 -12.88 -7.88
CA TYR A 91 18.17 -13.45 -7.45
C TYR A 91 18.26 -14.04 -6.03
N GLU A 92 19.27 -14.87 -5.79
CA GLU A 92 19.43 -15.57 -4.50
C GLU A 92 19.66 -14.59 -3.34
N ALA A 93 20.54 -13.62 -3.52
CA ALA A 93 20.80 -12.58 -2.51
C ALA A 93 19.56 -11.71 -2.27
N TRP A 94 18.78 -11.40 -3.32
CA TRP A 94 17.53 -10.68 -3.13
C TRP A 94 16.51 -11.55 -2.37
N LEU A 95 16.40 -12.82 -2.67
CA LEU A 95 15.48 -13.75 -1.99
C LEU A 95 15.84 -13.88 -0.51
N GLU A 96 17.14 -14.04 -0.18
CA GLU A 96 17.63 -14.04 1.20
C GLU A 96 17.22 -12.74 1.91
N GLY A 97 17.42 -11.58 1.28
CA GLY A 97 17.01 -10.29 1.83
C GLY A 97 15.50 -10.17 2.05
N THR A 98 14.66 -10.82 1.24
CA THR A 98 13.21 -10.85 1.48
C THR A 98 12.85 -11.70 2.69
N GLN A 99 13.56 -12.82 2.92
CA GLN A 99 13.36 -13.67 4.09
C GLN A 99 13.77 -12.96 5.37
N GLU A 100 14.87 -12.23 5.35
CA GLU A 100 15.30 -11.39 6.47
C GLU A 100 14.27 -10.30 6.81
N VAL A 101 13.72 -9.62 5.79
CA VAL A 101 12.63 -8.63 6.00
C VAL A 101 11.39 -9.32 6.58
N LEU A 102 11.01 -10.50 6.10
CA LEU A 102 9.88 -11.25 6.66
C LEU A 102 10.12 -11.63 8.12
N SER A 103 11.34 -12.07 8.46
CA SER A 103 11.67 -12.46 9.84
C SER A 103 11.63 -11.29 10.81
N ASN A 104 11.96 -10.07 10.35
CA ASN A 104 12.06 -8.87 11.19
C ASN A 104 10.75 -8.07 11.25
N ASP A 105 10.05 -7.93 10.11
CA ASP A 105 8.92 -7.00 9.95
C ASP A 105 7.56 -7.72 9.97
N ALA A 106 7.53 -9.05 9.95
CA ALA A 106 6.29 -9.80 9.98
C ALA A 106 5.69 -9.85 11.39
N VAL A 107 4.40 -9.53 11.46
CA VAL A 107 3.61 -9.59 12.69
C VAL A 107 2.43 -10.53 12.49
N SER A 108 2.40 -11.59 13.28
CA SER A 108 1.32 -12.57 13.23
C SER A 108 0.07 -12.06 13.93
N PHE A 109 -1.09 -12.30 13.31
CA PHE A 109 -2.40 -12.07 13.92
C PHE A 109 -3.31 -13.29 13.71
N THR A 110 -4.26 -13.48 14.61
CA THR A 110 -5.19 -14.62 14.58
C THR A 110 -6.61 -14.24 14.18
N GLN A 111 -6.94 -12.97 14.25
CA GLN A 111 -8.25 -12.47 13.85
C GLN A 111 -8.18 -11.01 13.40
N LYS A 112 -9.00 -10.68 12.43
CA LYS A 112 -9.16 -9.29 11.96
C LYS A 112 -9.99 -8.49 12.97
N ALA A 113 -9.65 -7.22 13.12
CA ALA A 113 -10.35 -6.30 14.02
C ALA A 113 -11.51 -5.56 13.33
N ASP A 114 -12.44 -5.06 14.14
CA ASP A 114 -13.53 -4.20 13.66
C ASP A 114 -13.03 -2.78 13.33
N LEU A 115 -11.99 -2.35 14.04
CA LEU A 115 -11.34 -1.05 13.90
C LEU A 115 -9.82 -1.23 13.87
N THR A 116 -9.14 -0.60 12.92
CA THR A 116 -7.66 -0.52 12.92
C THR A 116 -7.21 0.93 12.92
N ILE A 117 -6.30 1.28 13.83
CA ILE A 117 -5.60 2.57 13.90
C ILE A 117 -4.22 2.38 13.30
N ALA A 118 -3.92 3.09 12.20
CA ALA A 118 -2.72 2.90 11.40
C ALA A 118 -1.94 4.21 11.24
N GLY A 119 -0.72 4.24 11.78
CA GLY A 119 0.21 5.35 11.55
C GLY A 119 1.04 5.15 10.28
N ALA A 120 1.19 6.19 9.47
CA ALA A 120 2.05 6.13 8.28
C ALA A 120 3.55 6.17 8.59
N GLY A 121 3.93 6.50 9.84
CA GLY A 121 5.32 6.52 10.31
C GLY A 121 5.99 7.89 10.25
N GLY A 122 5.26 8.97 10.01
CA GLY A 122 5.76 10.34 10.05
C GLY A 122 6.66 10.73 8.87
N ASN A 123 7.21 11.95 8.92
CA ASN A 123 8.12 12.46 7.89
C ASN A 123 9.39 11.60 7.76
N PRO A 124 9.84 11.24 6.53
CA PRO A 124 9.29 11.65 5.22
C PRO A 124 8.22 10.71 4.64
N LYS A 125 7.80 9.67 5.37
CA LYS A 125 6.90 8.63 4.83
C LYS A 125 5.48 9.17 4.55
N ASP A 126 5.06 10.21 5.26
CA ASP A 126 3.75 10.83 5.14
C ASP A 126 3.78 12.27 4.58
N LEU A 127 4.84 12.65 3.87
CA LEU A 127 5.00 13.95 3.24
C LEU A 127 3.82 14.32 2.33
N SER A 128 3.30 13.35 1.59
CA SER A 128 2.07 13.46 0.80
C SER A 128 1.13 12.30 1.10
N LEU A 129 -0.16 12.47 0.82
CA LEU A 129 -1.13 11.38 0.97
C LEU A 129 -0.78 10.18 0.06
N TYR A 130 -0.28 10.44 -1.15
CA TYR A 130 0.19 9.41 -2.07
C TYR A 130 1.26 8.50 -1.45
N GLN A 131 2.15 9.03 -0.63
CA GLN A 131 3.16 8.23 0.08
C GLN A 131 2.60 7.62 1.37
N GLY A 132 1.87 8.42 2.15
CA GLY A 132 1.31 7.99 3.43
C GLY A 132 0.27 6.88 3.29
N CYS A 133 -0.45 6.83 2.14
CA CYS A 133 -1.46 5.81 1.90
C CYS A 133 -0.94 4.37 1.88
N LYS A 134 0.38 4.15 1.86
CA LYS A 134 0.98 2.82 1.99
C LYS A 134 0.61 2.11 3.31
N CYS A 135 0.22 2.87 4.33
CA CYS A 135 -0.25 2.28 5.59
C CYS A 135 -1.61 1.57 5.46
N TYR A 136 -2.40 1.91 4.44
CA TYR A 136 -3.73 1.31 4.27
C TYR A 136 -3.70 -0.17 3.88
N GLU A 137 -2.69 -0.61 3.13
CA GLU A 137 -2.60 -2.02 2.72
C GLU A 137 -2.45 -2.94 3.92
N PRO A 138 -1.45 -2.80 4.81
CA PRO A 138 -1.36 -3.63 6.00
C PRO A 138 -2.54 -3.44 6.97
N ALA A 139 -3.10 -2.22 7.06
CA ALA A 139 -4.28 -1.97 7.88
C ALA A 139 -5.50 -2.73 7.36
N ARG A 140 -5.73 -2.76 6.04
CA ARG A 140 -6.79 -3.55 5.40
C ARG A 140 -6.66 -5.03 5.73
N ASP A 141 -5.45 -5.57 5.67
CA ASP A 141 -5.20 -6.99 5.85
C ASP A 141 -5.59 -7.48 7.26
N VAL A 142 -5.54 -6.61 8.28
CA VAL A 142 -5.91 -6.90 9.66
C VAL A 142 -7.28 -6.35 10.08
N THR A 143 -8.04 -5.75 9.14
CA THR A 143 -9.38 -5.20 9.40
C THR A 143 -10.43 -6.08 8.75
N LYS A 144 -11.53 -6.38 9.45
CA LYS A 144 -12.70 -7.07 8.88
C LYS A 144 -13.28 -6.26 7.72
N LYS A 145 -13.71 -6.93 6.65
CA LYS A 145 -14.42 -6.26 5.56
C LYS A 145 -15.66 -5.52 6.11
N GLY A 146 -15.89 -4.28 5.67
CA GLY A 146 -16.89 -3.39 6.24
C GLY A 146 -16.47 -2.74 7.58
N GLY A 147 -15.26 -3.01 8.06
CA GLY A 147 -14.72 -2.38 9.27
C GLY A 147 -14.24 -0.95 9.04
N ILE A 148 -13.60 -0.42 10.07
CA ILE A 148 -13.15 0.98 10.11
C ILE A 148 -11.63 1.03 10.14
N ILE A 149 -11.03 1.92 9.33
CA ILE A 149 -9.59 2.22 9.39
C ILE A 149 -9.43 3.71 9.72
N ILE A 150 -8.69 4.00 10.79
CA ILE A 150 -8.25 5.35 11.14
C ILE A 150 -6.78 5.48 10.76
N ALA A 151 -6.48 6.22 9.71
CA ALA A 151 -5.12 6.49 9.29
C ALA A 151 -4.61 7.82 9.85
N LEU A 152 -3.36 7.84 10.33
CA LEU A 152 -2.67 9.03 10.81
C LEU A 152 -1.62 9.43 9.76
N ILE A 153 -1.93 10.46 8.96
CA ILE A 153 -1.09 10.93 7.86
C ILE A 153 -1.12 12.46 7.84
N GLU A 154 -0.03 13.10 8.16
CA GLU A 154 0.02 14.56 8.24
C GLU A 154 -0.17 15.23 6.88
N SER A 155 0.49 14.72 5.83
CA SER A 155 0.47 15.20 4.44
C SER A 155 0.69 16.71 4.32
N PRO A 156 1.84 17.25 4.72
CA PRO A 156 2.13 18.65 4.55
C PRO A 156 2.15 19.10 3.09
N ASP A 157 2.45 18.19 2.17
CA ASP A 157 2.43 18.39 0.72
C ASP A 157 1.34 17.52 0.07
N ILE A 158 0.09 17.77 0.46
CA ILE A 158 -1.04 16.91 0.06
C ILE A 158 -1.30 16.91 -1.45
N LYS A 159 -0.93 17.97 -2.19
CA LYS A 159 -1.28 18.15 -3.61
C LYS A 159 -0.45 17.29 -4.57
N GLU A 160 0.64 16.72 -4.12
CA GLU A 160 1.55 15.93 -4.95
C GLU A 160 1.30 14.41 -4.82
N PRO A 161 1.42 13.67 -5.92
CA PRO A 161 1.53 14.14 -7.32
C PRO A 161 0.15 14.53 -7.90
N GLN A 162 0.12 15.51 -8.79
CA GLN A 162 -1.14 16.04 -9.36
C GLN A 162 -2.00 14.96 -10.02
N ILE A 163 -1.39 14.02 -10.77
CA ILE A 163 -2.10 12.93 -11.45
C ILE A 163 -2.86 12.01 -10.48
N PHE A 164 -2.37 11.84 -9.25
CA PHE A 164 -3.09 11.11 -8.21
C PHE A 164 -4.44 11.77 -7.90
N TRP A 165 -4.46 13.09 -7.72
CA TRP A 165 -5.67 13.85 -7.43
C TRP A 165 -6.62 13.95 -8.61
N GLU A 166 -6.11 14.12 -9.83
CA GLU A 166 -6.91 14.14 -11.06
C GLU A 166 -7.62 12.81 -11.30
N SER A 167 -7.07 11.72 -10.80
CA SER A 167 -7.66 10.39 -10.94
C SER A 167 -9.00 10.23 -10.21
N PHE A 168 -9.28 11.04 -9.20
CA PHE A 168 -10.58 11.04 -8.50
C PHE A 168 -11.72 11.80 -9.21
N ARG A 169 -11.54 12.17 -10.49
CA ARG A 169 -12.61 12.75 -11.32
C ARG A 169 -13.64 11.72 -11.81
N TYR A 170 -13.33 10.45 -11.71
CA TYR A 170 -14.22 9.37 -12.13
C TYR A 170 -15.24 9.05 -11.04
N ASN A 171 -16.50 8.79 -11.45
CA ASN A 171 -17.63 8.65 -10.53
C ASN A 171 -17.96 7.19 -10.14
N SER A 172 -17.18 6.23 -10.60
CA SER A 172 -17.35 4.84 -10.25
C SER A 172 -16.07 4.05 -10.42
N ARG A 173 -15.92 2.98 -9.64
CA ARG A 173 -14.81 2.02 -9.73
C ARG A 173 -14.60 1.54 -11.18
N LEU A 174 -15.68 1.16 -11.88
CA LEU A 174 -15.58 0.66 -13.24
C LEU A 174 -15.08 1.71 -14.24
N SER A 175 -15.56 2.97 -14.15
CA SER A 175 -15.09 4.04 -15.01
C SER A 175 -13.63 4.40 -14.73
N MET A 176 -13.21 4.37 -13.46
CA MET A 176 -11.84 4.60 -13.04
C MET A 176 -10.91 3.49 -13.52
N GLU A 177 -11.31 2.22 -13.36
CA GLU A 177 -10.56 1.06 -13.86
C GLU A 177 -10.38 1.09 -15.37
N LYS A 178 -11.46 1.37 -16.12
CA LYS A 178 -11.41 1.48 -17.58
C LYS A 178 -10.40 2.52 -18.04
N ALA A 179 -10.38 3.69 -17.40
CA ALA A 179 -9.44 4.75 -17.71
C ALA A 179 -7.99 4.38 -17.30
N LEU A 180 -7.81 3.73 -16.15
CA LEU A 180 -6.52 3.25 -15.68
C LEU A 180 -5.91 2.23 -16.64
N ARG A 181 -6.71 1.29 -17.17
CA ARG A 181 -6.25 0.31 -18.18
C ARG A 181 -5.80 0.96 -19.48
N GLN A 182 -6.40 2.08 -19.86
CA GLN A 182 -6.00 2.83 -21.08
C GLN A 182 -4.72 3.63 -20.88
N HIS A 183 -4.53 4.20 -19.71
CA HIS A 183 -3.42 5.09 -19.37
C HIS A 183 -2.89 4.79 -17.97
N PHE A 184 -2.23 3.65 -17.84
CA PHE A 184 -1.71 3.21 -16.55
C PHE A 184 -0.58 4.14 -16.09
N THR A 185 -0.72 4.65 -14.86
CA THR A 185 0.37 5.27 -14.11
C THR A 185 0.33 4.81 -12.66
N ILE A 186 1.47 4.75 -12.00
CA ILE A 186 1.52 4.32 -10.59
C ILE A 186 0.67 5.22 -9.69
N PRO A 187 0.71 6.56 -9.79
CA PRO A 187 -0.17 7.41 -8.99
C PRO A 187 -1.66 7.18 -9.27
N PHE A 188 -2.04 6.88 -10.51
CA PHE A 188 -3.43 6.55 -10.84
C PHE A 188 -3.84 5.20 -10.23
N PHE A 189 -2.97 4.19 -10.28
CA PHE A 189 -3.24 2.90 -9.64
C PHE A 189 -3.42 3.06 -8.12
N VAL A 190 -2.58 3.86 -7.46
CA VAL A 190 -2.71 4.12 -6.02
C VAL A 190 -4.04 4.85 -5.71
N ALA A 191 -4.45 5.80 -6.55
CA ALA A 191 -5.76 6.45 -6.41
C ALA A 191 -6.91 5.45 -6.57
N TYR A 192 -6.81 4.54 -7.55
CA TYR A 192 -7.77 3.46 -7.76
C TYR A 192 -7.84 2.51 -6.56
N PHE A 193 -6.70 2.12 -6.00
CA PHE A 193 -6.64 1.33 -4.78
C PHE A 193 -7.36 2.02 -3.61
N LEU A 194 -7.11 3.31 -3.38
CA LEU A 194 -7.80 4.06 -2.32
C LEU A 194 -9.30 4.20 -2.57
N TYR A 195 -9.70 4.38 -3.84
CA TYR A 195 -11.11 4.43 -4.20
C TYR A 195 -11.82 3.12 -3.85
N THR A 196 -11.25 1.98 -4.26
CA THR A 196 -11.80 0.66 -3.95
C THR A 196 -11.84 0.37 -2.45
N LEU A 197 -10.81 0.83 -1.73
CA LEU A 197 -10.76 0.67 -0.28
C LEU A 197 -11.89 1.46 0.42
N ALA A 198 -12.18 2.68 -0.05
CA ALA A 198 -13.26 3.50 0.49
C ALA A 198 -14.67 2.96 0.21
N GLU A 199 -14.83 2.07 -0.79
CA GLU A 199 -16.09 1.33 -1.01
C GLU A 199 -16.25 0.16 -0.03
N ASP A 200 -15.15 -0.45 0.40
CA ASP A 200 -15.16 -1.64 1.24
C ASP A 200 -15.02 -1.34 2.74
N TYR A 201 -14.52 -0.15 3.12
CA TYR A 201 -14.22 0.25 4.50
C TYR A 201 -14.65 1.69 4.79
N THR A 202 -14.96 1.99 6.04
CA THR A 202 -15.05 3.38 6.49
C THR A 202 -13.65 3.90 6.81
N LEU A 203 -13.20 4.91 6.09
CA LEU A 203 -11.85 5.47 6.23
C LEU A 203 -11.89 6.84 6.91
N TYR A 204 -11.33 6.92 8.12
CA TYR A 204 -11.03 8.18 8.80
C TYR A 204 -9.57 8.56 8.53
N LEU A 205 -9.33 9.82 8.22
CA LEU A 205 -7.98 10.35 8.05
C LEU A 205 -7.71 11.48 9.04
N VAL A 206 -6.79 11.24 9.96
CA VAL A 206 -6.29 12.25 10.88
C VAL A 206 -5.20 13.06 10.17
N THR A 207 -5.48 14.35 9.91
CA THR A 207 -4.61 15.22 9.14
C THR A 207 -4.84 16.70 9.48
N LYS A 208 -4.07 17.60 8.85
CA LYS A 208 -4.24 19.05 9.00
C LYS A 208 -5.59 19.53 8.45
N LYS A 209 -6.16 20.57 9.06
CA LYS A 209 -7.47 21.13 8.66
C LYS A 209 -7.49 21.58 7.20
N GLU A 210 -6.38 22.09 6.71
CA GLU A 210 -6.20 22.56 5.33
C GLU A 210 -6.41 21.46 4.29
N ASN A 211 -6.24 20.20 4.71
CA ASN A 211 -6.36 19.02 3.85
C ASN A 211 -7.80 18.47 3.78
N PHE A 212 -8.72 18.96 4.61
CA PHE A 212 -10.06 18.37 4.78
C PHE A 212 -10.88 18.31 3.50
N GLU A 213 -10.84 19.36 2.68
CA GLU A 213 -11.57 19.37 1.41
C GLU A 213 -11.03 18.28 0.45
N ALA A 214 -9.70 18.20 0.33
CA ALA A 214 -9.05 17.19 -0.49
C ALA A 214 -9.39 15.76 -0.03
N VAL A 215 -9.35 15.52 1.29
CA VAL A 215 -9.67 14.22 1.89
C VAL A 215 -11.11 13.78 1.60
N ARG A 216 -12.08 14.72 1.68
CA ARG A 216 -13.48 14.39 1.33
C ARG A 216 -13.66 14.01 -0.14
N ARG A 217 -12.88 14.61 -1.06
CA ARG A 217 -12.93 14.28 -2.50
C ARG A 217 -12.53 12.84 -2.80
N ILE A 218 -11.77 12.21 -1.92
CA ILE A 218 -11.34 10.81 -2.05
C ILE A 218 -12.17 9.86 -1.17
N HIS A 219 -13.39 10.27 -0.82
CA HIS A 219 -14.35 9.48 -0.04
C HIS A 219 -13.84 9.06 1.35
N GLN A 220 -12.96 9.86 1.96
CA GLN A 220 -12.51 9.65 3.32
C GLN A 220 -13.06 10.73 4.27
N ILE A 221 -13.14 10.42 5.55
CA ILE A 221 -13.65 11.29 6.59
C ILE A 221 -12.49 11.98 7.32
N PRO A 222 -12.24 13.28 7.09
CA PRO A 222 -11.15 13.98 7.74
C PRO A 222 -11.46 14.28 9.20
N THR A 223 -10.45 14.15 10.06
CA THR A 223 -10.48 14.54 11.47
C THR A 223 -9.18 15.23 11.86
N ARG A 224 -9.21 16.03 12.93
CA ARG A 224 -8.02 16.77 13.38
C ARG A 224 -7.16 15.98 14.34
N THR A 225 -7.79 15.13 15.14
CA THR A 225 -7.11 14.35 16.18
C THR A 225 -7.54 12.90 16.12
N LEU A 226 -6.72 12.01 16.69
CA LEU A 226 -7.05 10.62 16.85
C LEU A 226 -8.28 10.41 17.73
N GLU A 227 -8.40 11.19 18.79
CA GLU A 227 -9.54 11.15 19.71
C GLU A 227 -10.85 11.43 18.97
N GLU A 228 -10.87 12.49 18.14
CA GLU A 228 -12.04 12.82 17.32
C GLU A 228 -12.41 11.66 16.37
N ALA A 229 -11.42 11.08 15.69
CA ALA A 229 -11.63 9.95 14.78
C ALA A 229 -12.16 8.74 15.54
N TYR A 230 -11.54 8.41 16.67
CA TYR A 230 -11.92 7.25 17.49
C TYR A 230 -13.34 7.37 18.04
N GLU A 231 -13.72 8.52 18.61
CA GLU A 231 -15.08 8.71 19.12
C GLU A 231 -16.15 8.61 18.02
N LYS A 232 -15.87 9.13 16.82
CA LYS A 232 -16.77 8.95 15.65
C LYS A 232 -16.87 7.49 15.21
N ALA A 233 -15.73 6.81 15.10
CA ALA A 233 -15.67 5.38 14.75
C ALA A 233 -16.40 4.51 15.77
N LYS A 234 -16.19 4.76 17.07
CA LYS A 234 -16.87 4.09 18.17
C LYS A 234 -18.39 4.31 18.11
N ALA A 235 -18.83 5.55 17.91
CA ALA A 235 -20.26 5.86 17.77
C ALA A 235 -20.89 5.12 16.59
N GLN A 236 -20.18 5.02 15.46
CA GLN A 236 -20.62 4.26 14.30
C GLN A 236 -20.76 2.77 14.65
N LEU A 237 -19.75 2.13 15.23
CA LEU A 237 -19.77 0.72 15.60
C LEU A 237 -20.91 0.41 16.60
N LEU A 238 -21.11 1.28 17.58
CA LEU A 238 -22.23 1.14 18.54
C LEU A 238 -23.57 1.25 17.83
N SER A 239 -23.74 2.16 16.88
CA SER A 239 -24.98 2.31 16.09
C SER A 239 -25.26 1.09 15.21
N GLU A 240 -24.24 0.36 14.80
CA GLU A 240 -24.31 -0.91 14.07
C GLU A 240 -24.57 -2.12 15.00
N GLY A 241 -24.72 -1.88 16.31
CA GLY A 241 -24.97 -2.92 17.32
C GLY A 241 -23.72 -3.67 17.78
N LYS A 242 -22.51 -3.20 17.40
CA LYS A 242 -21.24 -3.78 17.84
C LYS A 242 -20.80 -3.14 19.17
N THR A 243 -21.24 -3.73 20.28
CA THR A 243 -20.92 -3.23 21.64
C THR A 243 -19.58 -3.72 22.18
N ASP A 244 -19.11 -4.87 21.67
CA ASP A 244 -17.82 -5.49 22.01
C ASP A 244 -16.98 -5.64 20.75
N PHE A 245 -16.42 -4.51 20.28
CA PHE A 245 -15.60 -4.45 19.08
C PHE A 245 -14.11 -4.55 19.40
N THR A 246 -13.36 -5.15 18.46
CA THR A 246 -11.90 -5.31 18.56
C THR A 246 -11.17 -4.17 17.87
N VAL A 247 -10.02 -3.78 18.43
CA VAL A 247 -9.18 -2.69 17.88
C VAL A 247 -7.75 -3.17 17.69
N ASN A 248 -7.20 -2.98 16.49
CA ASN A 248 -5.76 -3.09 16.22
C ASN A 248 -5.12 -1.71 16.21
N ILE A 249 -3.88 -1.60 16.73
CA ILE A 249 -3.09 -0.37 16.69
C ILE A 249 -1.72 -0.69 16.09
N ILE A 250 -1.39 -0.07 14.96
CA ILE A 250 -0.15 -0.29 14.22
C ILE A 250 0.54 1.07 13.98
N PRO A 251 1.45 1.50 14.86
CA PRO A 251 2.06 2.84 14.80
C PRO A 251 2.85 3.11 13.51
N ASN A 252 3.60 2.12 13.00
CA ASN A 252 4.40 2.18 11.78
C ASN A 252 3.85 1.24 10.70
N CYS A 253 2.58 1.40 10.36
CA CYS A 253 1.84 0.45 9.54
C CYS A 253 2.44 0.25 8.13
N GLY A 254 3.10 1.27 7.55
CA GLY A 254 3.71 1.18 6.23
C GLY A 254 4.93 0.25 6.13
N THR A 255 5.46 -0.25 7.26
CA THR A 255 6.61 -1.18 7.29
C THR A 255 6.25 -2.57 7.79
N VAL A 256 5.10 -2.73 8.44
CA VAL A 256 4.64 -4.01 9.00
C VAL A 256 4.14 -4.94 7.90
N ILE A 257 4.43 -6.23 8.04
CA ILE A 257 3.91 -7.30 7.17
C ILE A 257 2.97 -8.17 8.02
N PRO A 258 1.64 -8.00 7.91
CA PRO A 258 0.70 -8.84 8.62
C PRO A 258 0.71 -10.28 8.07
N LEU A 259 0.78 -11.27 8.94
CA LEU A 259 0.66 -12.68 8.61
C LEU A 259 -0.49 -13.30 9.40
N GLU A 260 -1.51 -13.77 8.70
CA GLU A 260 -2.62 -14.52 9.30
C GLU A 260 -2.15 -15.93 9.65
N ARG A 261 -2.41 -16.36 10.91
CA ARG A 261 -2.07 -17.70 11.44
C ARG A 261 -3.28 -18.59 11.51
#